data_d31871518525f7486a372cfab0f3235b
#
_entry.id   d31871518525f7486a372cfab0f3235b
#
_cell.length_a   1.000
_cell.length_b   1.000
_cell.length_c   1.000
_cell.angle_alpha   90.00
_cell.angle_beta   90.00
_cell.angle_gamma   90.00
#
_symmetry.space_group_name_H-M   'P 1'
#
loop_
_entity.id
_entity.type
_entity.pdbx_description
1 polymer ?
#
loop_
_entity_poly.entity_id
_entity_poly.type
_entity_poly.pdbx_seq_one_letter_code
_entity_poly.pdbx_strand_id
1 'polypeptide(L)'
;QHPYDAVGMAVRLAWMAGLLRNEIVSVRWDAVNFLNQEIELPDRSIPLCPELEEYLARMSERLDWGSNYVLLSDRLHKPMQPQPVSHIVRRALDEEGQREVRLIDLRHDFIIRQLQRHDWQYVSRITGVAAVALGQHFAEFLPEKRVSTKVLPERAPDVNEILLSRLL
;
A
#
# COMPACT_ATOMS: atom_id res chain seq x y z
N GLN A 1 -19.94 8.90 -4.99
CA GLN A 1 -20.02 8.00 -3.85
C GLN A 1 -19.50 6.64 -4.28
N HIS A 2 -18.28 6.32 -3.90
CA HIS A 2 -17.75 4.98 -4.17
C HIS A 2 -18.12 4.07 -3.00
N PRO A 3 -18.87 2.98 -3.24
CA PRO A 3 -19.09 1.96 -2.25
C PRO A 3 -17.75 1.31 -1.87
N TYR A 4 -17.72 0.61 -0.74
CA TYR A 4 -16.58 -0.21 -0.37
C TYR A 4 -16.23 -1.19 -1.49
N ASP A 5 -14.94 -1.31 -1.76
CA ASP A 5 -14.38 -2.18 -2.78
C ASP A 5 -13.10 -2.83 -2.23
N ALA A 6 -13.07 -4.15 -2.16
CA ALA A 6 -11.93 -4.90 -1.64
C ALA A 6 -10.65 -4.64 -2.44
N VAL A 7 -10.74 -4.54 -3.77
CA VAL A 7 -9.59 -4.17 -4.61
C VAL A 7 -9.10 -2.77 -4.27
N GLY A 8 -9.98 -1.80 -4.20
CA GLY A 8 -9.63 -0.43 -3.86
C GLY A 8 -8.99 -0.29 -2.49
N MET A 9 -9.49 -1.02 -1.48
CA MET A 9 -8.88 -1.08 -0.15
C MET A 9 -7.49 -1.70 -0.19
N ALA A 10 -7.34 -2.87 -0.82
CA ALA A 10 -6.06 -3.58 -0.91
C ALA A 10 -5.00 -2.76 -1.66
N VAL A 11 -5.37 -2.15 -2.76
CA VAL A 11 -4.48 -1.29 -3.56
C VAL A 11 -3.99 -0.09 -2.74
N ARG A 12 -4.88 0.57 -2.01
CA ARG A 12 -4.49 1.69 -1.16
C ARG A 12 -3.54 1.29 -0.03
N LEU A 13 -3.82 0.20 0.65
CA LEU A 13 -2.97 -0.29 1.74
C LEU A 13 -1.58 -0.70 1.24
N ALA A 14 -1.49 -1.31 0.06
CA ALA A 14 -0.22 -1.67 -0.55
C ALA A 14 0.57 -0.46 -1.05
N TRP A 15 -0.10 0.46 -1.72
CA TRP A 15 0.55 1.58 -2.41
C TRP A 15 0.78 2.80 -1.52
N MET A 16 -0.15 3.11 -0.63
CA MET A 16 -0.08 4.29 0.25
C MET A 16 0.53 4.01 1.62
N ALA A 17 0.56 2.75 2.05
CA ALA A 17 1.14 2.33 3.33
C ALA A 17 2.21 1.23 3.19
N GLY A 18 2.42 0.70 2.01
CA GLY A 18 3.44 -0.30 1.74
C GLY A 18 3.20 -1.65 2.40
N LEU A 19 1.97 -2.01 2.70
CA LEU A 19 1.66 -3.27 3.36
C LEU A 19 1.90 -4.48 2.44
N LEU A 20 2.38 -5.56 3.03
CA LEU A 20 2.41 -6.88 2.40
C LEU A 20 1.00 -7.47 2.36
N ARG A 21 0.73 -8.39 1.42
CA ARG A 21 -0.59 -9.01 1.31
C ARG A 21 -1.05 -9.70 2.59
N ASN A 22 -0.15 -10.35 3.32
CA ASN A 22 -0.47 -10.97 4.60
C ASN A 22 -0.86 -9.92 5.66
N GLU A 23 -0.23 -8.77 5.62
CA GLU A 23 -0.55 -7.64 6.49
C GLU A 23 -1.90 -7.01 6.12
N ILE A 24 -2.15 -6.86 4.82
CA ILE A 24 -3.42 -6.31 4.30
C ILE A 24 -4.62 -7.12 4.80
N VAL A 25 -4.55 -8.45 4.75
CA VAL A 25 -5.63 -9.31 5.21
C VAL A 25 -5.75 -9.39 6.73
N SER A 26 -4.70 -9.03 7.45
CA SER A 26 -4.62 -9.14 8.90
C SER A 26 -4.90 -7.84 9.63
N VAL A 27 -4.83 -6.71 8.96
CA VAL A 27 -5.04 -5.40 9.59
C VAL A 27 -6.47 -5.24 10.08
N ARG A 28 -6.60 -4.71 11.30
CA ARG A 28 -7.88 -4.49 11.98
C ARG A 28 -8.13 -3.01 12.18
N TRP A 29 -9.38 -2.63 12.35
CA TRP A 29 -9.73 -1.24 12.59
C TRP A 29 -9.14 -0.68 13.89
N ASP A 30 -8.96 -1.51 14.92
CA ASP A 30 -8.30 -1.11 16.16
C ASP A 30 -6.79 -0.85 16.00
N ALA A 31 -6.17 -1.30 14.89
CA ALA A 31 -4.80 -0.97 14.53
C ALA A 31 -4.68 0.37 13.77
N VAL A 32 -5.78 0.94 13.31
CA VAL A 32 -5.78 2.24 12.63
C VAL A 32 -5.94 3.34 13.69
N ASN A 33 -4.84 3.99 14.00
CA ASN A 33 -4.80 5.06 15.00
C ASN A 33 -4.95 6.42 14.32
N PHE A 34 -6.18 6.92 14.26
CA PHE A 34 -6.47 8.22 13.64
C PHE A 34 -5.92 9.41 14.45
N LEU A 35 -5.78 9.26 15.75
CA LEU A 35 -5.21 10.32 16.61
C LEU A 35 -3.73 10.55 16.31
N ASN A 36 -2.97 9.46 16.21
CA ASN A 36 -1.54 9.48 15.90
C ASN A 36 -1.25 9.44 14.39
N GLN A 37 -2.28 9.29 13.57
CA GLN A 37 -2.18 9.22 12.11
C GLN A 37 -1.24 8.11 11.64
N GLU A 38 -1.45 6.90 12.15
CA GLU A 38 -0.63 5.74 11.82
C GLU A 38 -1.42 4.43 11.82
N ILE A 39 -0.91 3.43 11.13
CA ILE A 39 -1.33 2.03 11.25
C ILE A 39 -0.32 1.31 12.14
N GLU A 40 -0.79 0.74 13.23
CA GLU A 40 0.02 0.00 14.19
C GLU A 40 0.04 -1.49 13.80
N LEU A 41 1.15 -1.95 13.23
CA LEU A 41 1.39 -3.36 12.96
C LEU A 41 2.17 -4.00 14.13
N PRO A 42 2.19 -5.35 14.24
CA PRO A 42 2.88 -6.02 15.33
C PRO A 42 4.37 -5.68 15.42
N ASP A 43 5.02 -5.40 14.31
CA ASP A 43 6.47 -5.14 14.23
C ASP A 43 6.83 -3.68 13.96
N ARG A 44 5.88 -2.84 13.59
CA ARG A 44 6.14 -1.43 13.25
C ARG A 44 4.87 -0.61 13.18
N SER A 45 5.03 0.71 13.19
CA SER A 45 3.97 1.67 12.86
C SER A 45 4.28 2.36 11.53
N ILE A 46 3.23 2.58 10.74
CA ILE A 46 3.34 3.21 9.41
C ILE A 46 2.53 4.49 9.42
N PRO A 47 3.14 5.65 9.09
CA PRO A 47 2.40 6.91 8.99
C PRO A 47 1.32 6.84 7.91
N LEU A 48 0.17 7.41 8.18
CA LEU A 48 -0.90 7.59 7.21
C LEU A 48 -0.66 8.87 6.41
N CYS A 49 -0.65 8.77 5.08
CA CYS A 49 -0.78 9.95 4.25
C CYS A 49 -2.21 10.50 4.33
N PRO A 50 -2.43 11.80 4.07
CA PRO A 50 -3.76 12.42 4.20
C PRO A 50 -4.85 11.72 3.39
N GLU A 51 -4.55 11.28 2.19
CA GLU A 51 -5.49 10.61 1.29
C GLU A 51 -5.94 9.25 1.84
N LEU A 52 -5.01 8.48 2.41
CA LEU A 52 -5.33 7.18 3.02
C LEU A 52 -6.09 7.37 4.32
N GLU A 53 -5.70 8.33 5.14
CA GLU A 53 -6.39 8.67 6.39
C GLU A 53 -7.85 9.03 6.12
N GLU A 54 -8.10 9.93 5.18
CA GLU A 54 -9.45 10.34 4.79
C GLU A 54 -10.28 9.16 4.28
N TYR A 55 -9.69 8.32 3.45
CA TYR A 55 -10.36 7.13 2.92
C TYR A 55 -10.73 6.15 4.04
N LEU A 56 -9.79 5.84 4.93
CA LEU A 56 -10.02 4.92 6.05
C LEU A 56 -11.06 5.48 7.02
N ALA A 57 -11.03 6.78 7.31
CA ALA A 57 -12.02 7.43 8.16
C ALA A 57 -13.43 7.29 7.57
N ARG A 58 -13.59 7.58 6.28
CA ARG A 58 -14.89 7.41 5.60
C ARG A 58 -15.38 5.96 5.62
N MET A 59 -14.49 5.01 5.44
CA MET A 59 -14.86 3.58 5.46
C MET A 59 -15.23 3.12 6.87
N SER A 60 -14.50 3.55 7.90
CA SER A 60 -14.78 3.20 9.28
C SER A 60 -16.16 3.67 9.76
N GLU A 61 -16.62 4.83 9.28
CA GLU A 61 -17.94 5.37 9.61
C GLU A 61 -19.09 4.64 8.92
N ARG A 62 -18.82 4.02 7.77
CA ARG A 62 -19.86 3.42 6.91
C ARG A 62 -20.00 1.92 7.06
N LEU A 63 -18.97 1.25 7.59
CA LEU A 63 -18.90 -0.20 7.62
C LEU A 63 -19.23 -0.74 9.01
N ASP A 64 -20.47 -1.05 9.23
CA ASP A 64 -20.91 -1.84 10.39
C ASP A 64 -21.31 -3.24 9.94
N TRP A 65 -20.34 -4.01 9.49
CA TRP A 65 -20.57 -5.38 9.03
C TRP A 65 -20.24 -6.43 10.11
N GLY A 66 -20.12 -6.00 11.35
CA GLY A 66 -19.81 -6.90 12.48
C GLY A 66 -18.42 -7.51 12.42
N SER A 67 -17.52 -6.95 11.61
CA SER A 67 -16.15 -7.42 11.47
C SER A 67 -15.16 -6.30 11.80
N ASN A 68 -14.12 -6.67 12.55
CA ASN A 68 -13.07 -5.72 12.93
C ASN A 68 -11.93 -5.65 11.89
N TYR A 69 -11.97 -6.45 10.83
CA TYR A 69 -10.98 -6.43 9.77
C TYR A 69 -11.24 -5.28 8.78
N VAL A 70 -10.16 -4.61 8.38
CA VAL A 70 -10.24 -3.51 7.41
C VAL A 70 -10.58 -4.02 6.01
N LEU A 71 -9.98 -5.15 5.62
CA LEU A 71 -10.26 -5.77 4.33
C LEU A 71 -11.30 -6.90 4.47
N LEU A 72 -12.40 -6.74 3.75
CA LEU A 72 -13.47 -7.74 3.66
C LEU A 72 -13.78 -8.03 2.19
N SER A 73 -14.28 -9.25 1.91
CA SER A 73 -14.76 -9.61 0.58
C SER A 73 -16.00 -8.79 0.20
N ASP A 74 -16.10 -8.40 -1.08
CA ASP A 74 -17.21 -7.55 -1.56
C ASP A 74 -18.58 -8.21 -1.42
N ARG A 75 -18.64 -9.51 -1.63
CA ARG A 75 -19.91 -10.25 -1.66
C ARG A 75 -20.39 -10.70 -0.28
N LEU A 76 -19.47 -11.23 0.53
CA LEU A 76 -19.83 -11.88 1.79
C LEU A 76 -19.49 -11.02 3.01
N HIS A 77 -18.75 -9.93 2.82
CA HIS A 77 -18.23 -9.05 3.87
C HIS A 77 -17.50 -9.82 4.97
N LYS A 78 -16.69 -10.80 4.57
CA LYS A 78 -15.88 -11.64 5.46
C LYS A 78 -14.39 -11.40 5.24
N PRO A 79 -13.57 -11.64 6.26
CA PRO A 79 -12.11 -11.60 6.13
C PRO A 79 -11.63 -12.47 4.97
N MET A 80 -10.64 -11.99 4.24
CA MET A 80 -10.07 -12.68 3.09
C MET A 80 -8.75 -13.35 3.44
N GLN A 81 -8.43 -14.41 2.71
CA GLN A 81 -7.11 -15.01 2.71
C GLN A 81 -6.15 -14.24 1.79
N PRO A 82 -4.82 -14.34 2.01
CA PRO A 82 -3.86 -13.57 1.22
C PRO A 82 -3.89 -13.85 -0.28
N GLN A 83 -3.98 -15.10 -0.67
CA GLN A 83 -3.93 -15.49 -2.08
C GLN A 83 -5.12 -14.98 -2.91
N PRO A 84 -6.38 -15.08 -2.45
CA PRO A 84 -7.50 -14.44 -3.10
C PRO A 84 -7.34 -12.94 -3.31
N VAL A 85 -6.74 -12.22 -2.36
CA VAL A 85 -6.48 -10.78 -2.50
C VAL A 85 -5.55 -10.50 -3.67
N SER A 86 -4.45 -11.23 -3.78
CA SER A 86 -3.54 -11.11 -4.93
C SER A 86 -4.26 -11.37 -6.25
N HIS A 87 -5.18 -12.32 -6.26
CA HIS A 87 -5.96 -12.68 -7.44
C HIS A 87 -6.92 -11.57 -7.89
N ILE A 88 -7.71 -11.01 -6.97
CA ILE A 88 -8.66 -9.94 -7.33
C ILE A 88 -7.93 -8.66 -7.75
N VAL A 89 -6.83 -8.32 -7.12
CA VAL A 89 -6.02 -7.15 -7.49
C VAL A 89 -5.40 -7.36 -8.88
N ARG A 90 -4.80 -8.52 -9.13
CA ARG A 90 -4.23 -8.84 -10.45
C ARG A 90 -5.28 -8.73 -11.55
N ARG A 91 -6.45 -9.31 -11.34
CA ARG A 91 -7.55 -9.27 -12.31
C ARG A 91 -7.98 -7.83 -12.61
N ALA A 92 -8.15 -7.02 -11.57
CA ALA A 92 -8.53 -5.62 -11.74
C ALA A 92 -7.47 -4.83 -12.52
N LEU A 93 -6.18 -5.08 -12.24
CA LEU A 93 -5.07 -4.46 -12.95
C LEU A 93 -5.01 -4.90 -14.42
N ASP A 94 -5.26 -6.18 -14.69
CA ASP A 94 -5.33 -6.72 -16.05
C ASP A 94 -6.47 -6.07 -16.85
N GLU A 95 -7.65 -5.90 -16.25
CA GLU A 95 -8.81 -5.25 -16.85
C GLU A 95 -8.54 -3.77 -17.18
N GLU A 96 -7.69 -3.09 -16.41
CA GLU A 96 -7.22 -1.73 -16.67
C GLU A 96 -6.01 -1.66 -17.62
N GLY A 97 -5.59 -2.76 -18.19
CA GLY A 97 -4.47 -2.84 -19.13
C GLY A 97 -3.08 -2.91 -18.47
N GLN A 98 -3.02 -3.04 -17.15
CA GLN A 98 -1.77 -3.10 -16.36
C GLN A 98 -1.35 -4.53 -16.08
N ARG A 99 -1.12 -5.31 -17.14
CA ARG A 99 -0.91 -6.76 -17.07
C ARG A 99 0.35 -7.20 -16.30
N GLU A 100 1.32 -6.33 -16.18
CA GLU A 100 2.60 -6.65 -15.52
C GLU A 100 2.69 -6.14 -14.09
N VAL A 101 1.74 -5.33 -13.65
CA VAL A 101 1.71 -4.78 -12.29
C VAL A 101 0.99 -5.74 -11.35
N ARG A 102 1.60 -6.02 -10.22
CA ARG A 102 1.06 -6.87 -9.16
C ARG A 102 1.01 -6.13 -7.83
N LEU A 103 0.34 -6.71 -6.86
CA LEU A 103 0.21 -6.13 -5.52
C LEU A 103 1.58 -5.81 -4.89
N ILE A 104 2.56 -6.70 -5.05
CA ILE A 104 3.91 -6.48 -4.53
C ILE A 104 4.60 -5.27 -5.18
N ASP A 105 4.31 -4.98 -6.44
CA ASP A 105 4.89 -3.83 -7.13
C ASP A 105 4.39 -2.51 -6.56
N LEU A 106 3.16 -2.47 -6.07
CA LEU A 106 2.61 -1.31 -5.37
C LEU A 106 3.35 -1.02 -4.07
N ARG A 107 3.69 -2.06 -3.32
CA ARG A 107 4.56 -1.93 -2.14
C ARG A 107 5.97 -1.45 -2.53
N HIS A 108 6.56 -2.02 -3.57
CA HIS A 108 7.88 -1.58 -4.05
C HIS A 108 7.89 -0.10 -4.43
N ASP A 109 6.83 0.35 -5.09
CA ASP A 109 6.68 1.77 -5.43
C ASP A 109 6.59 2.66 -4.17
N PHE A 110 5.86 2.22 -3.15
CA PHE A 110 5.85 2.89 -1.85
C PHE A 110 7.27 3.01 -1.26
N ILE A 111 8.03 1.91 -1.24
CA ILE A 111 9.40 1.90 -0.72
C ILE A 111 10.28 2.89 -1.50
N ILE A 112 10.21 2.86 -2.83
CA ILE A 112 10.99 3.75 -3.70
C ILE A 112 10.66 5.23 -3.41
N ARG A 113 9.38 5.57 -3.31
CA ARG A 113 8.94 6.94 -3.00
C ARG A 113 9.42 7.40 -1.62
N GLN A 114 9.42 6.51 -0.64
CA GLN A 114 9.95 6.82 0.69
C GLN A 114 11.47 7.04 0.66
N LEU A 115 12.22 6.22 -0.07
CA LEU A 115 13.68 6.39 -0.24
C LEU A 115 14.05 7.68 -0.96
N GLN A 116 13.15 8.25 -1.76
CA GLN A 116 13.36 9.55 -2.41
C GLN A 116 13.19 10.73 -1.44
N ARG A 117 12.50 10.55 -0.31
CA ARG A 117 12.12 11.62 0.63
C ARG A 117 12.77 11.51 1.99
N HIS A 118 13.16 10.31 2.40
CA HIS A 118 13.65 10.00 3.73
C HIS A 118 14.95 9.20 3.67
N ASP A 119 15.69 9.18 4.78
CA ASP A 119 16.86 8.32 4.91
C ASP A 119 16.47 6.83 4.96
N TRP A 120 17.44 5.97 4.66
CA TRP A 120 17.20 4.53 4.59
C TRP A 120 16.87 3.90 5.96
N GLN A 121 17.29 4.50 7.06
CA GLN A 121 16.98 4.03 8.42
C GLN A 121 15.49 4.24 8.72
N TYR A 122 14.95 5.40 8.39
CA TYR A 122 13.52 5.67 8.49
C TYR A 122 12.70 4.73 7.60
N VAL A 123 13.10 4.54 6.35
CA VAL A 123 12.41 3.65 5.41
C VAL A 123 12.46 2.21 5.89
N SER A 124 13.58 1.74 6.41
CA SER A 124 13.70 0.41 7.03
C SER A 124 12.69 0.24 8.17
N ARG A 125 12.57 1.23 9.03
CA ARG A 125 11.66 1.20 10.18
C ARG A 125 10.20 1.12 9.77
N ILE A 126 9.75 1.94 8.82
CA ILE A 126 8.34 1.98 8.43
C ILE A 126 7.91 0.86 7.49
N THR A 127 8.83 0.28 6.74
CA THR A 127 8.54 -0.79 5.76
C THR A 127 8.78 -2.19 6.32
N GLY A 128 9.55 -2.32 7.39
CA GLY A 128 10.01 -3.60 7.91
C GLY A 128 11.07 -4.27 7.04
N VAL A 129 11.58 -3.60 6.01
CA VAL A 129 12.67 -4.10 5.17
C VAL A 129 14.00 -3.82 5.86
N ALA A 130 14.81 -4.85 6.09
CA ALA A 130 16.12 -4.67 6.69
C ALA A 130 17.02 -3.75 5.85
N ALA A 131 17.85 -2.97 6.51
CA ALA A 131 18.76 -2.02 5.85
C ALA A 131 19.62 -2.67 4.76
N VAL A 132 20.11 -3.90 5.03
CA VAL A 132 20.88 -4.69 4.06
C VAL A 132 20.04 -4.99 2.81
N ALA A 133 18.79 -5.39 2.99
CA ALA A 133 17.88 -5.68 1.89
C ALA A 133 17.52 -4.42 1.09
N LEU A 134 17.34 -3.26 1.73
CA LEU A 134 17.19 -1.99 1.03
C LEU A 134 18.41 -1.69 0.15
N GLY A 135 19.61 -1.88 0.68
CA GLY A 135 20.84 -1.69 -0.06
C GLY A 135 21.04 -2.67 -1.23
N GLN A 136 20.54 -3.89 -1.11
CA GLN A 136 20.63 -4.91 -2.17
C GLN A 136 19.59 -4.72 -3.28
N HIS A 137 18.35 -4.45 -2.91
CA HIS A 137 17.22 -4.43 -3.87
C HIS A 137 16.85 -3.04 -4.36
N PHE A 138 17.16 -2.00 -3.58
CA PHE A 138 16.78 -0.61 -3.89
C PHE A 138 18.00 0.34 -3.93
N ALA A 139 19.21 -0.19 -4.13
CA ALA A 139 20.46 0.58 -4.10
C ALA A 139 20.45 1.80 -5.04
N GLU A 140 19.84 1.68 -6.21
CA GLU A 140 19.72 2.75 -7.20
C GLU A 140 18.86 3.93 -6.73
N PHE A 141 18.02 3.73 -5.73
CA PHE A 141 17.12 4.75 -5.17
C PHE A 141 17.66 5.36 -3.86
N LEU A 142 18.80 4.90 -3.36
CA LEU A 142 19.45 5.47 -2.17
C LEU A 142 20.08 6.84 -2.49
N PRO A 143 19.95 7.82 -1.58
CA PRO A 143 20.46 9.19 -1.81
C PRO A 143 21.94 9.25 -2.16
N GLU A 144 22.76 8.40 -1.57
CA GLU A 144 24.21 8.35 -1.76
C GLU A 144 24.63 7.97 -3.19
N LYS A 145 23.75 7.31 -3.93
CA LYS A 145 23.99 6.91 -5.33
C LYS A 145 23.35 7.84 -6.35
N ARG A 146 22.61 8.84 -5.93
CA ARG A 146 21.99 9.83 -6.83
C ARG A 146 23.01 10.80 -7.45
N VAL A 147 24.25 10.80 -6.98
CA VAL A 147 25.33 11.67 -7.48
C VAL A 147 25.89 11.17 -8.82
N SER A 148 25.61 9.95 -9.26
CA SER A 148 25.96 9.50 -10.59
C SER A 148 24.77 9.69 -11.53
N THR A 149 24.83 10.66 -12.33
CA THR A 149 24.21 11.14 -13.57
C THR A 149 23.31 10.20 -14.40
N LYS A 150 22.74 9.16 -13.86
CA LYS A 150 21.64 8.45 -14.52
C LYS A 150 20.34 9.06 -14.05
N VAL A 151 19.75 9.88 -14.92
CA VAL A 151 18.32 10.16 -14.88
C VAL A 151 17.62 8.83 -14.60
N LEU A 152 16.96 8.72 -13.45
CA LEU A 152 16.05 7.60 -13.21
C LEU A 152 15.12 7.54 -14.41
N PRO A 153 14.91 6.36 -15.03
CA PRO A 153 13.84 6.26 -15.99
C PRO A 153 12.60 6.77 -15.27
N GLU A 154 11.98 7.80 -15.82
CA GLU A 154 10.65 8.20 -15.40
C GLU A 154 9.81 6.94 -15.46
N ARG A 155 9.63 6.26 -14.33
CA ARG A 155 8.49 5.38 -14.19
C ARG A 155 7.32 6.28 -14.44
N ALA A 156 6.64 6.04 -15.55
CA ALA A 156 5.54 6.87 -15.96
C ALA A 156 4.67 7.14 -14.71
N PRO A 157 4.56 8.37 -14.24
CA PRO A 157 3.74 8.70 -13.08
C PRO A 157 2.29 8.31 -13.30
N ASP A 158 1.95 8.10 -14.54
CA ASP A 158 0.61 7.90 -15.07
C ASP A 158 -0.04 6.57 -14.70
N VAL A 159 0.74 5.50 -14.50
CA VAL A 159 0.16 4.17 -14.24
C VAL A 159 -0.52 4.13 -12.88
N ASN A 160 0.09 4.73 -11.88
CA ASN A 160 -0.46 4.74 -10.53
C ASN A 160 -1.57 5.77 -10.37
N GLU A 161 -1.46 6.94 -10.99
CA GLU A 161 -2.53 7.94 -11.01
C GLU A 161 -3.75 7.45 -11.79
N ILE A 162 -3.56 6.85 -12.95
CA ILE A 162 -4.66 6.29 -13.75
C ILE A 162 -5.34 5.15 -13.02
N LEU A 163 -4.57 4.24 -12.41
CA LEU A 163 -5.10 3.13 -11.63
C LEU A 163 -5.90 3.63 -10.43
N LEU A 164 -5.36 4.57 -9.67
CA LEU A 164 -6.05 5.12 -8.51
C LEU A 164 -7.25 5.97 -8.91
N SER A 165 -7.17 6.76 -9.95
CA SER A 165 -8.31 7.57 -10.40
C SER A 165 -9.49 6.72 -10.89
N ARG A 166 -9.23 5.51 -11.41
CA ARG A 166 -10.27 4.60 -11.89
C ARG A 166 -10.75 3.59 -10.84
N LEU A 167 -9.87 3.20 -9.90
CA LEU A 167 -10.24 2.33 -8.79
C LEU A 167 -10.78 3.10 -7.58
N LEU A 168 -10.59 4.38 -7.54
CA LEU A 168 -11.11 5.32 -6.55
C LEU A 168 -12.41 5.94 -7.01
#